data_446219784e3d1f3001d0f65bbe5c9923
#
_entry.id   446219784e3d1f3001d0f65bbe5c9923
#
_cell.length_a   1.000
_cell.length_b   1.000
_cell.length_c   1.000
_cell.angle_alpha   90.00
_cell.angle_beta   90.00
_cell.angle_gamma   90.00
#
_symmetry.space_group_name_H-M   'P 1'
#
loop_
_entity.id
_entity.type
_entity.pdbx_description
1 polymer ?
#
loop_
_entity_poly.entity_id
_entity_poly.type
_entity_poly.pdbx_seq_one_letter_code
_entity_poly.pdbx_strand_id
1 'polypeptide(L)'
;MTNSEQKLYQKAWLLSLFTIFYNVIEGLVSMFFGYEDETLALFGFGVDSFIEVMSGIGIAVMILHIKQNQGSDKSVFEKTALKITGFAFYILSVGLLVGIIMNLINGHKPETTLWGVIVSSISILTMIWLMYAKKKIGQKLGSDPIIADSNCTKVCVYMSVVLLLSSLIYELTGFAYADVIGTAGLIYFSLSEGKEAFEKAEGKECCCH
;
A
#
# COMPACT_ATOMS: atom_id res chain seq x y z
N MET A 1 -24.15 11.08 -13.83
CA MET A 1 -23.80 9.71 -13.37
C MET A 1 -24.97 8.77 -13.57
N THR A 2 -24.75 7.63 -14.17
CA THR A 2 -25.77 6.56 -14.28
C THR A 2 -26.00 5.88 -12.93
N ASN A 3 -27.17 5.22 -12.75
CA ASN A 3 -27.46 4.49 -11.50
C ASN A 3 -26.48 3.35 -11.22
N SER A 4 -25.86 2.80 -12.28
CA SER A 4 -24.79 1.79 -12.20
C SER A 4 -23.49 2.38 -11.68
N GLU A 5 -23.08 3.55 -12.17
CA GLU A 5 -21.87 4.26 -11.72
C GLU A 5 -21.99 4.69 -10.26
N GLN A 6 -23.16 5.18 -9.83
CA GLN A 6 -23.38 5.54 -8.44
C GLN A 6 -23.17 4.36 -7.49
N LYS A 7 -23.66 3.16 -7.86
CA LYS A 7 -23.44 1.93 -7.07
C LYS A 7 -21.96 1.53 -7.03
N LEU A 8 -21.21 1.72 -8.12
CA LEU A 8 -19.78 1.42 -8.15
C LEU A 8 -18.97 2.39 -7.29
N TYR A 9 -19.26 3.69 -7.35
CA TYR A 9 -18.62 4.68 -6.46
C TYR A 9 -18.97 4.45 -4.98
N GLN A 10 -20.19 3.99 -4.69
CA GLN A 10 -20.56 3.63 -3.32
C GLN A 10 -19.74 2.42 -2.82
N LYS A 11 -19.56 1.40 -3.66
CA LYS A 11 -18.69 0.26 -3.31
C LYS A 11 -17.24 0.67 -3.15
N ALA A 12 -16.70 1.53 -4.04
CA ALA A 12 -15.33 2.06 -3.92
C ALA A 12 -15.14 2.82 -2.60
N TRP A 13 -16.10 3.65 -2.22
CA TRP A 13 -16.08 4.38 -0.96
C TRP A 13 -16.08 3.44 0.27
N LEU A 14 -16.93 2.41 0.26
CA LEU A 14 -16.93 1.40 1.33
C LEU A 14 -15.61 0.63 1.41
N LEU A 15 -15.01 0.29 0.27
CA LEU A 15 -13.68 -0.34 0.24
C LEU A 15 -12.59 0.59 0.79
N SER A 16 -12.64 1.88 0.45
CA SER A 16 -11.68 2.86 1.01
C SER A 16 -11.82 3.00 2.52
N LEU A 17 -13.05 3.07 3.04
CA LEU A 17 -13.27 3.08 4.49
C LEU A 17 -12.79 1.80 5.17
N PHE A 18 -13.06 0.65 4.56
CA PHE A 18 -12.58 -0.62 5.07
C PHE A 18 -11.05 -0.67 5.09
N THR A 19 -10.39 -0.21 4.01
CA THR A 19 -8.93 -0.09 3.94
C THR A 19 -8.40 0.77 5.08
N ILE A 20 -8.95 1.98 5.27
CA ILE A 20 -8.51 2.90 6.31
C ILE A 20 -8.65 2.26 7.69
N PHE A 21 -9.81 1.70 8.01
CA PHE A 21 -10.08 1.12 9.32
C PHE A 21 -9.21 -0.11 9.59
N TYR A 22 -9.11 -1.00 8.60
CA TYR A 22 -8.28 -2.21 8.68
C TYR A 22 -6.81 -1.86 8.90
N ASN A 23 -6.25 -0.96 8.07
CA ASN A 23 -4.84 -0.58 8.16
C ASN A 23 -4.49 0.22 9.43
N VAL A 24 -5.42 1.02 9.97
CA VAL A 24 -5.22 1.65 11.28
C VAL A 24 -5.07 0.59 12.38
N ILE A 25 -5.94 -0.41 12.40
CA ILE A 25 -5.87 -1.50 13.40
C ILE A 25 -4.59 -2.31 13.19
N GLU A 26 -4.32 -2.72 11.94
CA GLU A 26 -3.13 -3.49 11.59
C GLU A 26 -1.84 -2.75 11.95
N GLY A 27 -1.76 -1.46 11.63
CA GLY A 27 -0.62 -0.62 11.95
C GLY A 27 -0.37 -0.52 13.45
N LEU A 28 -1.42 -0.27 14.25
CA LEU A 28 -1.31 -0.20 15.71
C LEU A 28 -0.89 -1.54 16.31
N VAL A 29 -1.49 -2.64 15.88
CA VAL A 29 -1.17 -3.99 16.35
C VAL A 29 0.27 -4.37 16.00
N SER A 30 0.67 -4.12 14.74
CA SER A 30 2.02 -4.44 14.26
C SER A 30 3.10 -3.60 14.94
N MET A 31 2.84 -2.31 15.17
CA MET A 31 3.78 -1.44 15.89
C MET A 31 3.88 -1.83 17.37
N PHE A 32 2.78 -2.21 18.01
CA PHE A 32 2.77 -2.64 19.41
C PHE A 32 3.62 -3.91 19.60
N PHE A 33 3.33 -4.97 18.83
CA PHE A 33 4.10 -6.22 18.92
C PHE A 33 5.53 -6.06 18.38
N GLY A 34 5.74 -5.24 17.34
CA GLY A 34 7.08 -4.95 16.83
C GLY A 34 7.95 -4.22 17.85
N TYR A 35 7.36 -3.39 18.70
CA TYR A 35 8.05 -2.72 19.78
C TYR A 35 8.32 -3.67 20.97
N GLU A 36 7.33 -4.49 21.39
CA GLU A 36 7.49 -5.44 22.49
C GLU A 36 8.50 -6.56 22.17
N ASP A 37 8.45 -7.09 20.96
CA ASP A 37 9.32 -8.17 20.50
C ASP A 37 10.67 -7.66 19.96
N GLU A 38 10.92 -6.34 20.02
CA GLU A 38 12.11 -5.68 19.46
C GLU A 38 12.33 -5.98 17.97
N THR A 39 11.24 -6.26 17.21
CA THR A 39 11.28 -6.66 15.81
C THR A 39 11.07 -5.46 14.90
N LEU A 40 12.16 -4.94 14.35
CA LEU A 40 12.13 -3.77 13.45
C LEU A 40 11.28 -4.02 12.19
N ALA A 41 11.28 -5.24 11.67
CA ALA A 41 10.51 -5.61 10.49
C ALA A 41 9.00 -5.51 10.74
N LEU A 42 8.50 -6.02 11.86
CA LEU A 42 7.08 -5.95 12.23
C LEU A 42 6.66 -4.50 12.55
N PHE A 43 7.53 -3.73 13.21
CA PHE A 43 7.31 -2.32 13.45
C PHE A 43 7.23 -1.53 12.13
N GLY A 44 8.18 -1.78 11.20
CA GLY A 44 8.19 -1.17 9.87
C GLY A 44 6.95 -1.50 9.04
N PHE A 45 6.46 -2.75 9.14
CA PHE A 45 5.21 -3.18 8.54
C PHE A 45 4.00 -2.39 9.08
N GLY A 46 3.98 -2.12 10.40
CA GLY A 46 2.96 -1.25 11.00
C GLY A 46 3.01 0.19 10.47
N VAL A 47 4.20 0.73 10.26
CA VAL A 47 4.36 2.07 9.64
C VAL A 47 3.83 2.08 8.21
N ASP A 48 4.11 1.03 7.41
CA ASP A 48 3.61 0.88 6.04
C ASP A 48 2.07 0.89 5.98
N SER A 49 1.40 0.22 6.92
CA SER A 49 -0.06 0.24 7.01
C SER A 49 -0.62 1.68 7.11
N PHE A 50 0.05 2.60 7.82
CA PHE A 50 -0.35 4.01 7.86
C PHE A 50 -0.16 4.75 6.53
N ILE A 51 0.82 4.35 5.72
CA ILE A 51 1.02 4.90 4.38
C ILE A 51 -0.14 4.50 3.46
N GLU A 52 -0.63 3.27 3.58
CA GLU A 52 -1.82 2.81 2.85
C GLU A 52 -3.11 3.56 3.31
N VAL A 53 -3.21 3.93 4.58
CA VAL A 53 -4.29 4.80 5.08
C VAL A 53 -4.32 6.14 4.34
N MET A 54 -3.16 6.75 4.06
CA MET A 54 -3.10 8.02 3.32
C MET A 54 -3.69 7.90 1.92
N SER A 55 -3.36 6.84 1.17
CA SER A 55 -3.94 6.57 -0.14
C SER A 55 -5.46 6.36 -0.05
N GLY A 56 -5.91 5.53 0.90
CA GLY A 56 -7.34 5.27 1.14
C GLY A 56 -8.13 6.54 1.48
N ILE A 57 -7.59 7.45 2.27
CA ILE A 57 -8.20 8.76 2.57
C ILE A 57 -8.32 9.59 1.28
N GLY A 58 -7.29 9.64 0.45
CA GLY A 58 -7.31 10.33 -0.82
C GLY A 58 -8.48 9.88 -1.70
N ILE A 59 -8.68 8.56 -1.82
CA ILE A 59 -9.79 7.98 -2.59
C ILE A 59 -11.15 8.27 -1.95
N ALA A 60 -11.27 8.12 -0.62
CA ALA A 60 -12.53 8.39 0.08
C ALA A 60 -12.98 9.85 -0.11
N VAL A 61 -12.07 10.81 0.04
CA VAL A 61 -12.33 12.24 -0.16
C VAL A 61 -12.69 12.54 -1.61
N MET A 62 -11.96 11.99 -2.57
CA MET A 62 -12.26 12.13 -4.00
C MET A 62 -13.71 11.68 -4.30
N ILE A 63 -14.11 10.51 -3.83
CA ILE A 63 -15.44 9.96 -4.08
C ILE A 63 -16.52 10.82 -3.43
N LEU A 64 -16.31 11.34 -2.22
CA LEU A 64 -17.25 12.24 -1.57
C LEU A 64 -17.45 13.53 -2.38
N HIS A 65 -16.39 14.14 -2.86
CA HIS A 65 -16.46 15.34 -3.69
C HIS A 65 -17.16 15.10 -5.03
N ILE A 66 -16.88 13.97 -5.70
CA ILE A 66 -17.57 13.59 -6.95
C ILE A 66 -19.07 13.42 -6.72
N LYS A 67 -19.49 12.86 -5.58
CA LYS A 67 -20.90 12.68 -5.24
C LYS A 67 -21.60 13.99 -4.90
N GLN A 68 -20.94 14.90 -4.18
CA GLN A 68 -21.53 16.16 -3.73
C GLN A 68 -21.62 17.20 -4.85
N ASN A 69 -20.62 17.23 -5.73
CA ASN A 69 -20.45 18.24 -6.76
C ASN A 69 -20.65 17.66 -8.17
N GLN A 70 -21.87 17.22 -8.49
CA GLN A 70 -22.22 16.60 -9.78
C GLN A 70 -21.99 17.52 -11.02
N GLY A 71 -21.73 18.81 -10.83
CA GLY A 71 -21.43 19.77 -11.89
C GLY A 71 -19.97 20.24 -11.96
N SER A 72 -19.12 19.80 -11.03
CA SER A 72 -17.70 20.17 -11.00
C SER A 72 -16.84 19.27 -11.91
N ASP A 73 -15.71 19.79 -12.31
CA ASP A 73 -14.73 19.02 -13.09
C ASP A 73 -14.17 17.85 -12.26
N LYS A 74 -14.66 16.65 -12.54
CA LYS A 74 -14.25 15.40 -11.91
C LYS A 74 -12.74 15.20 -11.96
N SER A 75 -12.09 15.71 -13.02
CA SER A 75 -10.65 15.57 -13.25
C SER A 75 -9.80 16.22 -12.15
N VAL A 76 -10.27 17.30 -11.51
CA VAL A 76 -9.54 17.98 -10.44
C VAL A 76 -9.42 17.09 -9.20
N PHE A 77 -10.50 16.41 -8.82
CA PHE A 77 -10.51 15.52 -7.66
C PHE A 77 -9.70 14.25 -7.90
N GLU A 78 -9.79 13.71 -9.13
CA GLU A 78 -8.99 12.55 -9.54
C GLU A 78 -7.49 12.86 -9.55
N LYS A 79 -7.08 14.02 -10.07
CA LYS A 79 -5.68 14.47 -10.03
C LYS A 79 -5.17 14.64 -8.60
N THR A 80 -5.99 15.17 -7.70
CA THR A 80 -5.60 15.33 -6.30
C THR A 80 -5.41 13.98 -5.62
N ALA A 81 -6.32 13.02 -5.83
CA ALA A 81 -6.20 11.67 -5.29
C ALA A 81 -4.95 10.95 -5.82
N LEU A 82 -4.66 11.05 -7.13
CA LEU A 82 -3.44 10.50 -7.73
C LEU A 82 -2.17 11.09 -7.11
N LYS A 83 -2.13 12.40 -6.85
CA LYS A 83 -0.99 13.03 -6.18
C LYS A 83 -0.80 12.52 -4.75
N ILE A 84 -1.88 12.36 -3.99
CA ILE A 84 -1.82 11.80 -2.62
C ILE A 84 -1.26 10.38 -2.65
N THR A 85 -1.77 9.53 -3.55
CA THR A 85 -1.27 8.16 -3.72
C THR A 85 0.19 8.14 -4.18
N GLY A 86 0.59 9.02 -5.12
CA GLY A 86 1.99 9.16 -5.56
C GLY A 86 2.93 9.57 -4.42
N PHE A 87 2.51 10.51 -3.56
CA PHE A 87 3.26 10.87 -2.35
C PHE A 87 3.37 9.71 -1.37
N ALA A 88 2.29 8.94 -1.16
CA ALA A 88 2.31 7.75 -0.32
C ALA A 88 3.39 6.75 -0.79
N PHE A 89 3.51 6.49 -2.09
CA PHE A 89 4.56 5.63 -2.65
C PHE A 89 5.97 6.18 -2.40
N TYR A 90 6.19 7.49 -2.51
CA TYR A 90 7.52 8.07 -2.24
C TYR A 90 7.87 8.01 -0.75
N ILE A 91 6.91 8.28 0.15
CA ILE A 91 7.11 8.14 1.60
C ILE A 91 7.44 6.67 1.94
N LEU A 92 6.72 5.71 1.34
CA LEU A 92 7.01 4.28 1.48
C LEU A 92 8.43 3.95 1.03
N SER A 93 8.85 4.43 -0.14
CA SER A 93 10.21 4.18 -0.66
C SER A 93 11.29 4.71 0.27
N VAL A 94 11.09 5.90 0.84
CA VAL A 94 12.02 6.48 1.83
C VAL A 94 12.03 5.65 3.11
N GLY A 95 10.86 5.23 3.61
CA GLY A 95 10.75 4.37 4.79
C GLY A 95 11.47 3.04 4.62
N LEU A 96 11.27 2.38 3.47
CA LEU A 96 11.97 1.13 3.12
C LEU A 96 13.49 1.32 3.03
N LEU A 97 13.96 2.43 2.45
CA LEU A 97 15.39 2.75 2.37
C LEU A 97 15.99 2.94 3.77
N VAL A 98 15.31 3.68 4.64
CA VAL A 98 15.73 3.85 6.04
C VAL A 98 15.76 2.50 6.75
N GLY A 99 14.77 1.64 6.53
CA GLY A 99 14.72 0.27 7.07
C GLY A 99 15.95 -0.56 6.64
N ILE A 100 16.32 -0.54 5.36
CA ILE A 100 17.54 -1.22 4.86
C ILE A 100 18.80 -0.68 5.58
N ILE A 101 18.94 0.64 5.65
CA ILE A 101 20.11 1.27 6.29
C ILE A 101 20.20 0.86 7.76
N MET A 102 19.08 0.91 8.49
CA MET A 102 19.06 0.50 9.90
C MET A 102 19.37 -0.99 10.07
N ASN A 103 18.84 -1.85 9.20
CA ASN A 103 19.13 -3.28 9.20
C ASN A 103 20.63 -3.55 8.99
N LEU A 104 21.26 -2.88 8.01
CA LEU A 104 22.69 -3.03 7.73
C LEU A 104 23.59 -2.50 8.86
N ILE A 105 23.22 -1.38 9.51
CA ILE A 105 24.01 -0.79 10.62
C ILE A 105 23.89 -1.65 11.88
N ASN A 106 22.68 -2.08 12.23
CA ASN A 106 22.41 -2.80 13.47
C ASN A 106 22.71 -4.30 13.36
N GLY A 107 22.91 -4.81 12.14
CA GLY A 107 23.13 -6.25 11.90
C GLY A 107 21.92 -7.09 12.28
N HIS A 108 20.71 -6.49 12.20
CA HIS A 108 19.47 -7.19 12.53
C HIS A 108 19.28 -8.38 11.60
N LYS A 109 19.01 -9.52 12.20
CA LYS A 109 18.63 -10.73 11.48
C LYS A 109 17.11 -10.71 11.28
N PRO A 110 16.59 -11.23 10.16
CA PRO A 110 15.15 -11.35 9.97
C PRO A 110 14.59 -12.34 10.99
N GLU A 111 14.13 -11.84 12.14
CA GLU A 111 13.51 -12.67 13.17
C GLU A 111 12.03 -12.80 12.88
N THR A 112 11.55 -14.06 12.76
CA THR A 112 10.15 -14.36 12.58
C THR A 112 9.53 -14.62 13.95
N THR A 113 8.84 -13.65 14.51
CA THR A 113 8.04 -13.86 15.71
C THR A 113 6.72 -14.57 15.35
N LEU A 114 6.15 -15.31 16.29
CA LEU A 114 4.83 -15.92 16.11
C LEU A 114 3.78 -14.88 15.72
N TRP A 115 3.80 -13.71 16.36
CA TRP A 115 2.90 -12.61 16.06
C TRP A 115 3.14 -12.03 14.66
N GLY A 116 4.38 -11.92 14.24
CA GLY A 116 4.74 -11.51 12.88
C GLY A 116 4.14 -12.43 11.82
N VAL A 117 4.20 -13.74 12.00
CA VAL A 117 3.61 -14.73 11.08
C VAL A 117 2.08 -14.62 11.06
N ILE A 118 1.43 -14.53 12.22
CA ILE A 118 -0.03 -14.42 12.31
C ILE A 118 -0.52 -13.14 11.63
N VAL A 119 0.04 -11.99 12.00
CA VAL A 119 -0.34 -10.68 11.44
C VAL A 119 -0.12 -10.65 9.94
N SER A 120 1.07 -11.05 9.46
CA SER A 120 1.38 -11.06 8.02
C SER A 120 0.46 -12.01 7.23
N SER A 121 0.11 -13.17 7.79
CA SER A 121 -0.79 -14.11 7.11
C SER A 121 -2.20 -13.55 6.96
N ILE A 122 -2.74 -12.92 8.00
CA ILE A 122 -4.06 -12.26 7.96
C ILE A 122 -4.02 -11.09 6.98
N SER A 123 -2.94 -10.29 7.03
CA SER A 123 -2.71 -9.16 6.14
C SER A 123 -2.70 -9.59 4.67
N ILE A 124 -1.89 -10.58 4.31
CA ILE A 124 -1.80 -11.07 2.92
C ILE A 124 -3.17 -11.46 2.39
N LEU A 125 -3.95 -12.22 3.14
CA LEU A 125 -5.28 -12.66 2.70
C LEU A 125 -6.23 -11.48 2.50
N THR A 126 -6.27 -10.56 3.46
CA THR A 126 -7.13 -9.37 3.42
C THR A 126 -6.72 -8.44 2.29
N MET A 127 -5.42 -8.18 2.13
CA MET A 127 -4.89 -7.28 1.11
C MET A 127 -5.04 -7.84 -0.31
N ILE A 128 -4.88 -9.15 -0.52
CA ILE A 128 -5.15 -9.77 -1.82
C ILE A 128 -6.61 -9.56 -2.21
N TRP A 129 -7.53 -9.79 -1.29
CA TRP A 129 -8.96 -9.55 -1.55
C TRP A 129 -9.25 -8.07 -1.86
N LEU A 130 -8.70 -7.15 -1.06
CA LEU A 130 -8.84 -5.69 -1.27
C LEU A 130 -8.29 -5.25 -2.62
N MET A 131 -7.07 -5.68 -2.95
CA MET A 131 -6.41 -5.36 -4.21
C MET A 131 -7.28 -5.74 -5.40
N TYR A 132 -7.78 -6.98 -5.45
CA TYR A 132 -8.65 -7.42 -6.53
C TYR A 132 -9.97 -6.67 -6.58
N ALA A 133 -10.59 -6.39 -5.42
CA ALA A 133 -11.85 -5.66 -5.34
C ALA A 133 -11.68 -4.21 -5.83
N LYS A 134 -10.64 -3.49 -5.36
CA LYS A 134 -10.31 -2.13 -5.79
C LYS A 134 -10.02 -2.08 -7.30
N LYS A 135 -9.14 -2.96 -7.79
CA LYS A 135 -8.77 -3.04 -9.21
C LYS A 135 -9.99 -3.26 -10.11
N LYS A 136 -10.86 -4.21 -9.76
CA LYS A 136 -12.09 -4.50 -10.52
C LYS A 136 -13.04 -3.30 -10.60
N ILE A 137 -13.17 -2.55 -9.52
CA ILE A 137 -14.02 -1.35 -9.48
C ILE A 137 -13.37 -0.20 -10.24
N GLY A 138 -12.07 0.04 -10.04
CA GLY A 138 -11.30 1.06 -10.76
C GLY A 138 -11.38 0.87 -12.27
N GLN A 139 -11.18 -0.35 -12.77
CA GLN A 139 -11.31 -0.68 -14.19
C GLN A 139 -12.72 -0.43 -14.74
N LYS A 140 -13.78 -0.79 -13.97
CA LYS A 140 -15.16 -0.56 -14.40
C LYS A 140 -15.55 0.92 -14.43
N LEU A 141 -14.96 1.74 -13.57
CA LEU A 141 -15.19 3.18 -13.52
C LEU A 141 -14.25 3.97 -14.45
N GLY A 142 -13.21 3.34 -15.02
CA GLY A 142 -12.15 4.04 -15.71
C GLY A 142 -11.45 5.06 -14.82
N SER A 143 -11.26 4.73 -13.53
CA SER A 143 -10.71 5.64 -12.51
C SER A 143 -9.28 5.27 -12.17
N ASP A 144 -8.33 6.01 -12.73
CA ASP A 144 -6.90 5.85 -12.45
C ASP A 144 -6.52 5.96 -10.97
N PRO A 145 -7.13 6.89 -10.18
CA PRO A 145 -6.83 6.96 -8.74
C PRO A 145 -7.18 5.67 -7.99
N ILE A 146 -8.32 5.04 -8.30
CA ILE A 146 -8.72 3.79 -7.65
C ILE A 146 -7.79 2.63 -8.07
N ILE A 147 -7.29 2.65 -9.31
CA ILE A 147 -6.31 1.68 -9.79
C ILE A 147 -4.96 1.88 -9.09
N ALA A 148 -4.51 3.14 -8.95
CA ALA A 148 -3.27 3.48 -8.24
C ALA A 148 -3.33 3.07 -6.75
N ASP A 149 -4.47 3.28 -6.09
CA ASP A 149 -4.71 2.82 -4.71
C ASP A 149 -4.67 1.28 -4.60
N SER A 150 -5.21 0.56 -5.61
CA SER A 150 -5.06 -0.89 -5.72
C SER A 150 -3.59 -1.34 -5.85
N ASN A 151 -2.75 -0.56 -6.55
CA ASN A 151 -1.33 -0.85 -6.68
C ASN A 151 -0.58 -0.57 -5.37
N CYS A 152 -1.01 0.42 -4.57
CA CYS A 152 -0.48 0.63 -3.21
C CYS A 152 -0.72 -0.64 -2.36
N THR A 153 -1.95 -1.14 -2.32
CA THR A 153 -2.28 -2.41 -1.63
C THR A 153 -1.45 -3.60 -2.16
N LYS A 154 -1.14 -3.64 -3.47
CA LYS A 154 -0.29 -4.68 -4.07
C LYS A 154 1.16 -4.63 -3.54
N VAL A 155 1.71 -3.43 -3.32
CA VAL A 155 3.06 -3.29 -2.72
C VAL A 155 3.07 -3.86 -1.31
N CYS A 156 2.04 -3.59 -0.49
CA CYS A 156 1.92 -4.14 0.86
C CYS A 156 1.84 -5.68 0.86
N VAL A 157 1.13 -6.30 -0.11
CA VAL A 157 1.14 -7.76 -0.29
C VAL A 157 2.55 -8.26 -0.58
N TYR A 158 3.26 -7.62 -1.52
CA TYR A 158 4.62 -8.02 -1.87
C TYR A 158 5.58 -7.86 -0.70
N MET A 159 5.44 -6.79 0.08
CA MET A 159 6.25 -6.55 1.28
C MET A 159 6.04 -7.65 2.31
N SER A 160 4.80 -8.03 2.59
CA SER A 160 4.48 -9.14 3.50
C SER A 160 5.07 -10.46 3.02
N VAL A 161 5.00 -10.75 1.71
CA VAL A 161 5.59 -11.96 1.12
C VAL A 161 7.12 -11.94 1.21
N VAL A 162 7.75 -10.81 0.91
CA VAL A 162 9.22 -10.65 1.02
C VAL A 162 9.67 -10.87 2.46
N LEU A 163 8.99 -10.31 3.44
CA LEU A 163 9.32 -10.49 4.86
C LEU A 163 9.22 -11.95 5.30
N LEU A 164 8.14 -12.64 4.93
CA LEU A 164 7.98 -14.06 5.25
C LEU A 164 9.03 -14.94 4.56
N LEU A 165 9.31 -14.69 3.26
CA LEU A 165 10.29 -15.46 2.50
C LEU A 165 11.71 -15.21 2.98
N SER A 166 12.07 -13.96 3.30
CA SER A 166 13.40 -13.63 3.81
C SER A 166 13.68 -14.28 5.15
N SER A 167 12.68 -14.29 6.05
CA SER A 167 12.77 -15.01 7.34
C SER A 167 12.97 -16.50 7.13
N LEU A 168 12.21 -17.13 6.23
CA LEU A 168 12.34 -18.56 5.93
C LEU A 168 13.70 -18.90 5.30
N ILE A 169 14.17 -18.08 4.34
CA ILE A 169 15.48 -18.26 3.71
C ILE A 169 16.59 -18.13 4.78
N TYR A 170 16.47 -17.15 5.67
CA TYR A 170 17.44 -16.97 6.74
C TYR A 170 17.48 -18.18 7.68
N GLU A 171 16.33 -18.69 8.10
CA GLU A 171 16.23 -19.85 8.99
C GLU A 171 16.84 -21.12 8.37
N LEU A 172 16.64 -21.32 7.05
CA LEU A 172 17.15 -22.50 6.34
C LEU A 172 18.61 -22.41 5.92
N THR A 173 19.11 -21.22 5.60
CA THR A 173 20.42 -21.04 4.94
C THR A 173 21.39 -20.14 5.71
N GLY A 174 20.91 -19.35 6.69
CA GLY A 174 21.69 -18.32 7.37
C GLY A 174 21.98 -17.08 6.51
N PHE A 175 21.34 -16.96 5.31
CA PHE A 175 21.57 -15.84 4.39
C PHE A 175 20.76 -14.60 4.81
N ALA A 176 21.43 -13.69 5.55
CA ALA A 176 20.79 -12.50 6.13
C ALA A 176 20.41 -11.40 5.12
N TYR A 177 20.97 -11.43 3.90
CA TYR A 177 20.74 -10.35 2.90
C TYR A 177 19.52 -10.58 2.01
N ALA A 178 18.75 -11.66 2.18
CA ALA A 178 17.56 -11.94 1.39
C ALA A 178 16.51 -10.83 1.54
N ASP A 179 16.31 -10.33 2.76
CA ASP A 179 15.42 -9.22 3.09
C ASP A 179 15.84 -7.91 2.39
N VAL A 180 17.12 -7.58 2.45
CA VAL A 180 17.67 -6.38 1.80
C VAL A 180 17.45 -6.40 0.28
N ILE A 181 17.66 -7.56 -0.36
CA ILE A 181 17.47 -7.71 -1.82
C ILE A 181 15.98 -7.56 -2.17
N GLY A 182 15.10 -8.23 -1.42
CA GLY A 182 13.65 -8.14 -1.62
C GLY A 182 13.14 -6.70 -1.43
N THR A 183 13.56 -6.05 -0.35
CA THR A 183 13.19 -4.67 -0.05
C THR A 183 13.73 -3.67 -1.10
N ALA A 184 14.92 -3.89 -1.65
CA ALA A 184 15.43 -3.07 -2.74
C ALA A 184 14.55 -3.17 -4.01
N GLY A 185 14.05 -4.37 -4.32
CA GLY A 185 13.06 -4.57 -5.39
C GLY A 185 11.75 -3.84 -5.13
N LEU A 186 11.28 -3.84 -3.88
CA LEU A 186 10.08 -3.10 -3.47
C LEU A 186 10.25 -1.58 -3.60
N ILE A 187 11.43 -1.04 -3.24
CA ILE A 187 11.74 0.39 -3.43
C ILE A 187 11.65 0.75 -4.91
N TYR A 188 12.26 -0.04 -5.80
CA TYR A 188 12.17 0.21 -7.24
C TYR A 188 10.73 0.20 -7.74
N PHE A 189 9.94 -0.80 -7.34
CA PHE A 189 8.54 -0.90 -7.72
C PHE A 189 7.72 0.27 -7.19
N SER A 190 7.88 0.63 -5.92
CA SER A 190 7.18 1.74 -5.28
C SER A 190 7.51 3.09 -5.94
N LEU A 191 8.77 3.34 -6.28
CA LEU A 191 9.17 4.55 -7.02
C LEU A 191 8.56 4.59 -8.41
N SER A 192 8.48 3.45 -9.12
CA SER A 192 7.86 3.37 -10.44
C SER A 192 6.36 3.68 -10.39
N GLU A 193 5.62 3.10 -9.44
CA GLU A 193 4.18 3.35 -9.25
C GLU A 193 3.92 4.80 -8.81
N GLY A 194 4.76 5.36 -7.94
CA GLY A 194 4.68 6.76 -7.54
C GLY A 194 4.85 7.71 -8.72
N LYS A 195 5.84 7.45 -9.58
CA LYS A 195 6.07 8.22 -10.80
C LYS A 195 4.87 8.13 -11.75
N GLU A 196 4.35 6.92 -11.99
CA GLU A 196 3.18 6.70 -12.84
C GLU A 196 1.94 7.45 -12.31
N ALA A 197 1.71 7.45 -10.99
CA ALA A 197 0.62 8.20 -10.38
C ALA A 197 0.74 9.71 -10.63
N PHE A 198 1.93 10.28 -10.55
CA PHE A 198 2.16 11.70 -10.86
C PHE A 198 2.01 12.00 -12.35
N GLU A 199 2.53 11.16 -13.25
CA GLU A 199 2.39 11.32 -14.70
C GLU A 199 0.91 11.31 -15.12
N LYS A 200 0.10 10.41 -14.56
CA LYS A 200 -1.35 10.37 -14.75
C LYS A 200 -2.04 11.61 -14.18
N ALA A 201 -1.59 12.14 -13.03
CA ALA A 201 -2.11 13.38 -12.46
C ALA A 201 -1.84 14.60 -13.36
N GLU A 202 -0.74 14.59 -14.12
CA GLU A 202 -0.40 15.62 -15.10
C GLU A 202 -1.12 15.42 -16.44
N GLY A 203 -1.84 14.33 -16.63
CA GLY A 203 -2.54 14.01 -17.89
C GLY A 203 -1.63 13.45 -18.98
N LYS A 204 -0.45 12.95 -18.61
CA LYS A 204 0.43 12.23 -19.54
C LYS A 204 -0.11 10.81 -19.68
N GLU A 205 -0.46 10.42 -20.92
CA GLU A 205 -0.77 9.02 -21.22
C GLU A 205 0.51 8.20 -21.07
N CYS A 206 0.51 7.26 -20.14
CA CYS A 206 1.60 6.29 -20.03
C CYS A 206 1.56 5.41 -21.28
N CYS A 207 2.60 5.49 -22.12
CA CYS A 207 2.84 4.46 -23.13
C CYS A 207 3.03 3.13 -22.38
N CYS A 208 2.05 2.24 -22.53
CA CYS A 208 2.10 0.89 -21.96
C CYS A 208 3.39 0.18 -22.36
N HIS A 209 4.18 -0.22 -21.38
CA HIS A 209 5.18 -1.27 -21.51
C HIS A 209 4.66 -2.56 -20.92
#